data_c0fb8880bac05accfd3386fa518026e8
#
_entry.id   c0fb8880bac05accfd3386fa518026e8
#
_cell.length_a   1.000
_cell.length_b   1.000
_cell.length_c   1.000
_cell.angle_alpha   90.00
_cell.angle_beta   90.00
_cell.angle_gamma   90.00
#
_symmetry.space_group_name_H-M   'P 1'
#
loop_
_entity.id
_entity.type
_entity.pdbx_description
1 polymer ?
#
loop_
_entity_poly.entity_id
_entity_poly.type
_entity_poly.pdbx_seq_one_letter_code
_entity_poly.pdbx_strand_id
1 'polypeptide(L)'
;SSIIFPLITFPYVSRILLPEGVGKVSLATSVVSYFSLIAQLGIPTYGIRVSAKVRDNKEELVSCTQELLIINIIMSVISYIGYFSMVFLIDKLANEKCLYIVMSTTILLNSIGIEWLYKGLEQYTYITIRSIAFKILALIALFLFVHQRSDYVLYGAISVLAASLSNVLNFINARKYIFQRSYRKLQFRR
;
A
#
# COMPACT_ATOMS: atom_id res chain seq x y z
N SER A 1 -7.44 5.51 14.19
CA SER A 1 -8.27 4.60 13.33
C SER A 1 -7.55 3.31 12.91
N SER A 2 -6.22 3.25 12.99
CA SER A 2 -5.45 2.05 12.60
C SER A 2 -5.56 0.89 13.61
N ILE A 3 -5.89 1.17 14.86
CA ILE A 3 -6.00 0.17 15.94
C ILE A 3 -7.42 -0.43 15.99
N ILE A 4 -8.44 0.35 15.69
CA ILE A 4 -9.85 -0.06 15.82
C ILE A 4 -10.20 -1.19 14.85
N PHE A 5 -9.72 -1.13 13.61
CA PHE A 5 -9.99 -2.16 12.61
C PHE A 5 -9.48 -3.54 13.04
N PRO A 6 -8.20 -3.73 13.40
CA PRO A 6 -7.73 -5.02 13.93
C PRO A 6 -8.45 -5.46 15.21
N LEU A 7 -8.80 -4.53 16.10
CA LEU A 7 -9.48 -4.85 17.36
C LEU A 7 -10.86 -5.48 17.13
N ILE A 8 -11.58 -5.04 16.12
CA ILE A 8 -12.90 -5.60 15.75
C ILE A 8 -12.74 -6.88 14.95
N THR A 9 -11.80 -6.93 14.00
CA THR A 9 -11.68 -8.04 13.07
C THR A 9 -11.00 -9.26 13.67
N PHE A 10 -9.99 -9.07 14.53
CA PHE A 10 -9.18 -10.16 15.07
C PHE A 10 -9.98 -11.20 15.88
N PRO A 11 -10.90 -10.84 16.79
CA PRO A 11 -11.71 -11.82 17.52
C PRO A 11 -12.62 -12.65 16.61
N TYR A 12 -13.15 -12.06 15.55
CA TYR A 12 -13.97 -12.75 14.56
C TYR A 12 -13.13 -13.71 13.72
N VAL A 13 -12.04 -13.21 13.13
CA VAL A 13 -11.17 -13.95 12.21
C VAL A 13 -10.48 -15.11 12.94
N SER A 14 -10.02 -14.91 14.17
CA SER A 14 -9.36 -15.97 14.94
C SER A 14 -10.28 -17.15 15.26
N ARG A 15 -11.58 -16.94 15.38
CA ARG A 15 -12.57 -18.00 15.59
C ARG A 15 -12.86 -18.79 14.31
N ILE A 16 -12.86 -18.13 13.14
CA ILE A 16 -13.22 -18.75 11.86
C ILE A 16 -12.02 -19.44 11.23
N LEU A 17 -10.93 -18.69 11.04
CA LEU A 17 -9.74 -19.17 10.33
C LEU A 17 -8.82 -20.03 11.20
N LEU A 18 -9.05 -20.04 12.53
CA LEU A 18 -8.17 -20.70 13.51
C LEU A 18 -6.71 -20.14 13.46
N PRO A 19 -5.85 -20.53 14.42
CA PRO A 19 -4.48 -20.05 14.45
C PRO A 19 -3.66 -20.32 13.18
N GLU A 20 -3.96 -21.41 12.47
CA GLU A 20 -3.28 -21.78 11.23
C GLU A 20 -3.55 -20.76 10.11
N GLY A 21 -4.81 -20.46 9.80
CA GLY A 21 -5.17 -19.50 8.75
C GLY A 21 -4.72 -18.08 9.07
N VAL A 22 -4.87 -17.66 10.33
CA VAL A 22 -4.37 -16.34 10.79
C VAL A 22 -2.85 -16.29 10.69
N GLY A 23 -2.13 -17.38 11.04
CA GLY A 23 -0.69 -17.47 10.94
C GLY A 23 -0.18 -17.35 9.50
N LYS A 24 -0.84 -18.02 8.53
CA LYS A 24 -0.51 -17.90 7.10
C LYS A 24 -0.63 -16.46 6.60
N VAL A 25 -1.74 -15.78 6.90
CA VAL A 25 -1.94 -14.39 6.47
C VAL A 25 -0.98 -13.44 7.18
N SER A 26 -0.70 -13.65 8.46
CA SER A 26 0.26 -12.82 9.21
C SER A 26 1.68 -12.96 8.67
N LEU A 27 2.11 -14.17 8.33
CA LEU A 27 3.41 -14.42 7.69
C LEU A 27 3.48 -13.71 6.33
N ALA A 28 2.45 -13.87 5.48
CA ALA A 28 2.40 -13.20 4.18
C ALA A 28 2.42 -11.67 4.33
N THR A 29 1.68 -11.12 5.30
CA THR A 29 1.70 -9.69 5.61
C THR A 29 3.09 -9.21 6.01
N SER A 30 3.80 -9.96 6.83
CA SER A 30 5.17 -9.63 7.27
C SER A 30 6.13 -9.61 6.08
N VAL A 31 6.11 -10.66 5.25
CA VAL A 31 6.96 -10.73 4.05
C VAL A 31 6.68 -9.55 3.11
N VAL A 32 5.42 -9.30 2.78
CA VAL A 32 5.02 -8.16 1.93
C VAL A 32 5.45 -6.83 2.54
N SER A 33 5.36 -6.67 3.85
CA SER A 33 5.77 -5.43 4.53
C SER A 33 7.25 -5.15 4.39
N TYR A 34 8.12 -6.16 4.50
CA TYR A 34 9.56 -5.99 4.27
C TYR A 34 9.86 -5.55 2.84
N PHE A 35 9.26 -6.19 1.85
CA PHE A 35 9.44 -5.80 0.46
C PHE A 35 8.81 -4.43 0.13
N SER A 36 7.71 -4.07 0.79
CA SER A 36 7.13 -2.72 0.69
C SER A 36 8.06 -1.64 1.25
N LEU A 37 8.79 -1.92 2.32
CA LEU A 37 9.82 -1.00 2.85
C LEU A 37 10.95 -0.78 1.85
N ILE A 38 11.43 -1.86 1.21
CA ILE A 38 12.44 -1.78 0.15
C ILE A 38 11.92 -0.98 -1.03
N ALA A 39 10.69 -1.25 -1.48
CA ALA A 39 10.06 -0.54 -2.60
C ALA A 39 9.92 0.96 -2.34
N GLN A 40 9.63 1.35 -1.11
CA GLN A 40 9.41 2.76 -0.75
C GLN A 40 10.71 3.53 -0.46
N LEU A 41 11.82 2.87 -0.09
CA LEU A 41 13.16 3.44 0.07
C LEU A 41 13.21 4.77 0.84
N GLY A 42 12.37 4.95 1.88
CA GLY A 42 12.30 6.20 2.64
C GLY A 42 11.58 7.37 1.94
N ILE A 43 11.10 7.18 0.70
CA ILE A 43 10.34 8.19 -0.06
C ILE A 43 9.16 8.78 0.73
N PRO A 44 8.39 8.01 1.53
CA PRO A 44 7.30 8.60 2.30
C PRO A 44 7.76 9.74 3.22
N THR A 45 8.86 9.57 3.93
CA THR A 45 9.38 10.61 4.85
C THR A 45 10.01 11.77 4.10
N TYR A 46 10.82 11.48 3.09
CA TYR A 46 11.48 12.49 2.26
C TYR A 46 10.45 13.29 1.45
N GLY A 47 9.48 12.60 0.83
CA GLY A 47 8.42 13.20 0.02
C GLY A 47 7.55 14.18 0.80
N ILE A 48 7.18 13.86 2.06
CA ILE A 48 6.45 14.80 2.93
C ILE A 48 7.24 16.09 3.10
N ARG A 49 8.53 15.98 3.44
CA ARG A 49 9.40 17.14 3.68
C ARG A 49 9.54 18.02 2.43
N VAL A 50 9.82 17.40 1.28
CA VAL A 50 10.03 18.16 0.04
C VAL A 50 8.73 18.76 -0.45
N SER A 51 7.62 18.03 -0.44
CA SER A 51 6.31 18.57 -0.84
C SER A 51 5.88 19.74 0.02
N ALA A 52 6.09 19.69 1.34
CA ALA A 52 5.80 20.80 2.23
C ALA A 52 6.65 22.04 1.92
N LYS A 53 7.92 21.84 1.53
CA LYS A 53 8.83 22.94 1.18
C LYS A 53 8.47 23.66 -0.11
N VAL A 54 7.97 22.89 -1.11
CA VAL A 54 7.67 23.45 -2.45
C VAL A 54 6.17 23.62 -2.70
N ARG A 55 5.33 23.52 -1.68
CA ARG A 55 3.86 23.55 -1.79
C ARG A 55 3.31 24.80 -2.48
N ASP A 56 3.97 25.94 -2.29
CA ASP A 56 3.54 27.24 -2.85
C ASP A 56 4.01 27.44 -4.30
N ASN A 57 4.92 26.60 -4.80
CA ASN A 57 5.39 26.61 -6.18
C ASN A 57 4.90 25.37 -6.94
N LYS A 58 3.84 25.55 -7.73
CA LYS A 58 3.17 24.46 -8.44
C LYS A 58 4.08 23.72 -9.41
N GLU A 59 4.98 24.40 -10.11
CA GLU A 59 5.90 23.76 -11.07
C GLU A 59 6.95 22.88 -10.37
N GLU A 60 7.50 23.36 -9.26
CA GLU A 60 8.44 22.58 -8.45
C GLU A 60 7.76 21.38 -7.81
N LEU A 61 6.52 21.53 -7.35
CA LEU A 61 5.74 20.45 -6.76
C LEU A 61 5.48 19.33 -7.79
N VAL A 62 5.11 19.71 -9.03
CA VAL A 62 4.88 18.75 -10.12
C VAL A 62 6.18 18.01 -10.46
N SER A 63 7.30 18.73 -10.66
CA SER A 63 8.59 18.12 -10.98
C SER A 63 9.04 17.15 -9.89
N CYS A 64 8.97 17.58 -8.62
CA CYS A 64 9.35 16.75 -7.49
C CYS A 64 8.46 15.50 -7.36
N THR A 65 7.16 15.64 -7.60
CA THR A 65 6.22 14.50 -7.54
C THR A 65 6.55 13.48 -8.62
N GLN A 66 6.85 13.93 -9.85
CA GLN A 66 7.23 13.04 -10.95
C GLN A 66 8.56 12.32 -10.67
N GLU A 67 9.58 13.04 -10.20
CA GLU A 67 10.89 12.46 -9.85
C GLU A 67 10.76 11.36 -8.80
N LEU A 68 10.08 11.64 -7.70
CA LEU A 68 9.91 10.68 -6.61
C LEU A 68 9.05 9.48 -7.03
N LEU A 69 8.04 9.70 -7.87
CA LEU A 69 7.20 8.62 -8.38
C LEU A 69 8.01 7.68 -9.30
N ILE A 70 8.86 8.21 -10.17
CA ILE A 70 9.72 7.41 -11.05
C ILE A 70 10.67 6.55 -10.20
N ILE A 71 11.34 7.13 -9.21
CA ILE A 71 12.23 6.39 -8.32
C ILE A 71 11.45 5.27 -7.60
N ASN A 72 10.25 5.60 -7.09
CA ASN A 72 9.41 4.64 -6.38
C ASN A 72 8.97 3.47 -7.29
N ILE A 73 8.64 3.74 -8.55
CA ILE A 73 8.30 2.69 -9.53
C ILE A 73 9.51 1.79 -9.80
N ILE A 74 10.70 2.35 -10.02
CA ILE A 74 11.92 1.57 -10.27
C ILE A 74 12.22 0.67 -9.07
N MET A 75 12.19 1.21 -7.86
CA MET A 75 12.43 0.44 -6.64
C MET A 75 11.36 -0.63 -6.39
N SER A 76 10.11 -0.35 -6.79
CA SER A 76 9.03 -1.34 -6.73
C SER A 76 9.28 -2.52 -7.66
N VAL A 77 9.76 -2.28 -8.87
CA VAL A 77 10.12 -3.35 -9.82
C VAL A 77 11.23 -4.24 -9.24
N ILE A 78 12.28 -3.63 -8.68
CA ILE A 78 13.37 -4.36 -8.03
C ILE A 78 12.82 -5.19 -6.86
N SER A 79 11.97 -4.58 -6.03
CA SER A 79 11.33 -5.25 -4.89
C SER A 79 10.46 -6.42 -5.33
N TYR A 80 9.70 -6.29 -6.41
CA TYR A 80 8.89 -7.38 -6.98
C TYR A 80 9.74 -8.54 -7.47
N ILE A 81 10.86 -8.28 -8.15
CA ILE A 81 11.77 -9.32 -8.60
C ILE A 81 12.27 -10.12 -7.39
N GLY A 82 12.75 -9.43 -6.35
CA GLY A 82 13.20 -10.09 -5.12
C GLY A 82 12.07 -10.85 -4.40
N TYR A 83 10.88 -10.25 -4.31
CA TYR A 83 9.72 -10.86 -3.69
C TYR A 83 9.31 -12.17 -4.37
N PHE A 84 9.09 -12.15 -5.68
CA PHE A 84 8.69 -13.34 -6.41
C PHE A 84 9.80 -14.39 -6.44
N SER A 85 11.07 -14.00 -6.55
CA SER A 85 12.19 -14.93 -6.42
C SER A 85 12.12 -15.67 -5.08
N MET A 86 11.89 -14.95 -3.98
CA MET A 86 11.74 -15.56 -2.65
C MET A 86 10.51 -16.49 -2.56
N VAL A 87 9.36 -16.06 -3.08
CA VAL A 87 8.12 -16.84 -3.02
C VAL A 87 8.23 -18.15 -3.82
N PHE A 88 8.92 -18.14 -4.97
CA PHE A 88 9.04 -19.34 -5.80
C PHE A 88 10.20 -20.25 -5.40
N LEU A 89 11.26 -19.72 -4.78
CA LEU A 89 12.42 -20.52 -4.34
C LEU A 89 12.19 -21.24 -3.01
N ILE A 90 11.27 -20.75 -2.17
CA ILE A 90 10.99 -21.35 -0.87
C ILE A 90 9.73 -22.18 -0.94
N ASP A 91 9.84 -23.51 -0.91
CA ASP A 91 8.71 -24.46 -1.04
C ASP A 91 7.54 -24.15 -0.10
N LYS A 92 7.84 -23.74 1.13
CA LYS A 92 6.82 -23.38 2.13
C LYS A 92 5.95 -22.19 1.69
N LEU A 93 6.52 -21.25 0.96
CA LEU A 93 5.81 -20.08 0.41
C LEU A 93 5.13 -20.44 -0.91
N ALA A 94 5.79 -21.25 -1.73
CA ALA A 94 5.29 -21.70 -3.01
C ALA A 94 3.98 -22.51 -2.89
N ASN A 95 3.78 -23.24 -1.80
CA ASN A 95 2.54 -23.97 -1.51
C ASN A 95 1.34 -23.03 -1.29
N GLU A 96 1.58 -21.81 -0.83
CA GLU A 96 0.57 -20.77 -0.58
C GLU A 96 0.64 -19.61 -1.60
N LYS A 97 1.13 -19.89 -2.82
CA LYS A 97 1.38 -18.88 -3.86
C LYS A 97 0.20 -17.95 -4.13
N CYS A 98 -1.02 -18.47 -4.08
CA CYS A 98 -2.23 -17.66 -4.31
C CYS A 98 -2.34 -16.54 -3.27
N LEU A 99 -2.12 -16.83 -1.98
CA LEU A 99 -2.11 -15.84 -0.91
C LEU A 99 -1.01 -14.79 -1.14
N TYR A 100 0.21 -15.23 -1.47
CA TYR A 100 1.34 -14.32 -1.68
C TYR A 100 1.14 -13.42 -2.92
N ILE A 101 0.56 -13.93 -4.01
CA ILE A 101 0.22 -13.14 -5.20
C ILE A 101 -0.80 -12.05 -4.84
N VAL A 102 -1.88 -12.42 -4.14
CA VAL A 102 -2.90 -11.46 -3.71
C VAL A 102 -2.29 -10.40 -2.80
N MET A 103 -1.53 -10.80 -1.80
CA MET A 103 -0.91 -9.89 -0.83
C MET A 103 0.14 -8.97 -1.48
N SER A 104 0.84 -9.41 -2.52
CA SER A 104 1.83 -8.59 -3.25
C SER A 104 1.24 -7.31 -3.84
N THR A 105 -0.07 -7.30 -4.13
CA THR A 105 -0.78 -6.09 -4.61
C THR A 105 -0.59 -4.90 -3.66
N THR A 106 -0.36 -5.15 -2.36
CA THR A 106 -0.04 -4.10 -1.38
C THR A 106 1.21 -3.32 -1.76
N ILE A 107 2.26 -3.98 -2.27
CA ILE A 107 3.52 -3.33 -2.69
C ILE A 107 3.22 -2.32 -3.81
N LEU A 108 2.47 -2.76 -4.83
CA LEU A 108 2.09 -1.91 -5.95
C LEU A 108 1.23 -0.72 -5.49
N LEU A 109 0.17 -1.00 -4.73
CA LEU A 109 -0.77 0.03 -4.28
C LEU A 109 -0.10 1.07 -3.38
N ASN A 110 0.84 0.66 -2.54
CA ASN A 110 1.60 1.58 -1.70
C ASN A 110 2.58 2.43 -2.52
N SER A 111 3.16 1.87 -3.57
CA SER A 111 4.10 2.58 -4.43
C SER A 111 3.43 3.66 -5.28
N ILE A 112 2.24 3.39 -5.82
CA ILE A 112 1.48 4.38 -6.59
C ILE A 112 0.66 5.33 -5.72
N GLY A 113 0.53 5.02 -4.43
CA GLY A 113 -0.40 5.71 -3.52
C GLY A 113 -0.06 7.16 -3.20
N ILE A 114 1.19 7.58 -3.41
CA ILE A 114 1.70 8.94 -3.16
C ILE A 114 1.04 9.68 -1.99
N GLU A 115 0.76 8.95 -0.92
CA GLU A 115 0.12 9.50 0.29
C GLU A 115 0.97 10.61 0.94
N TRP A 116 2.29 10.51 0.77
CA TRP A 116 3.24 11.51 1.23
C TRP A 116 3.00 12.90 0.63
N LEU A 117 2.51 13.00 -0.62
CA LEU A 117 2.17 14.26 -1.27
C LEU A 117 1.02 14.96 -0.51
N TYR A 118 -0.05 14.21 -0.21
CA TYR A 118 -1.20 14.75 0.52
C TYR A 118 -0.86 15.13 1.95
N LYS A 119 0.05 14.38 2.60
CA LYS A 119 0.57 14.73 3.92
C LYS A 119 1.41 16.02 3.87
N GLY A 120 2.25 16.17 2.86
CA GLY A 120 3.03 17.38 2.62
C GLY A 120 2.18 18.63 2.31
N LEU A 121 1.03 18.41 1.66
CA LEU A 121 0.02 19.45 1.41
C LEU A 121 -0.98 19.63 2.56
N GLU A 122 -0.77 18.98 3.71
CA GLU A 122 -1.61 19.07 4.91
C GLU A 122 -3.08 18.64 4.69
N GLN A 123 -3.36 17.84 3.66
CA GLN A 123 -4.71 17.38 3.32
C GLN A 123 -5.12 16.15 4.15
N TYR A 124 -4.98 16.22 5.46
CA TYR A 124 -5.24 15.10 6.39
C TYR A 124 -6.70 14.68 6.42
N THR A 125 -7.64 15.60 6.29
CA THR A 125 -9.08 15.30 6.25
C THR A 125 -9.40 14.36 5.10
N TYR A 126 -8.89 14.63 3.89
CA TYR A 126 -9.06 13.79 2.72
C TYR A 126 -8.53 12.36 2.94
N ILE A 127 -7.29 12.24 3.43
CA ILE A 127 -6.66 10.95 3.71
C ILE A 127 -7.47 10.17 4.75
N THR A 128 -7.93 10.84 5.81
CA THR A 128 -8.63 10.21 6.92
C THR A 128 -10.00 9.69 6.49
N ILE A 129 -10.82 10.52 5.86
CA ILE A 129 -12.18 10.12 5.41
C ILE A 129 -12.08 8.94 4.45
N ARG A 130 -11.20 9.02 3.47
CA ARG A 130 -10.96 7.95 2.50
C ARG A 130 -10.53 6.65 3.18
N SER A 131 -9.52 6.72 4.06
CA SER A 131 -9.02 5.55 4.78
C SER A 131 -10.10 4.89 5.65
N ILE A 132 -10.94 5.68 6.32
CA ILE A 132 -12.05 5.16 7.12
C ILE A 132 -13.09 4.49 6.22
N ALA A 133 -13.46 5.09 5.09
CA ALA A 133 -14.43 4.51 4.16
C ALA A 133 -14.00 3.13 3.66
N PHE A 134 -12.74 2.97 3.26
CA PHE A 134 -12.22 1.67 2.82
C PHE A 134 -12.12 0.63 3.94
N LYS A 135 -11.84 1.06 5.18
CA LYS A 135 -11.86 0.16 6.34
C LYS A 135 -13.27 -0.31 6.67
N ILE A 136 -14.27 0.55 6.56
CA ILE A 136 -15.68 0.16 6.74
C ILE A 136 -16.10 -0.83 5.65
N LEU A 137 -15.75 -0.55 4.38
CA LEU A 137 -16.01 -1.48 3.27
C LEU A 137 -15.34 -2.84 3.51
N ALA A 138 -14.10 -2.85 3.94
CA ALA A 138 -13.38 -4.08 4.27
C ALA A 138 -14.01 -4.83 5.44
N LEU A 139 -14.51 -4.13 6.45
CA LEU A 139 -15.21 -4.73 7.57
C LEU A 139 -16.52 -5.39 7.12
N ILE A 140 -17.30 -4.73 6.28
CA ILE A 140 -18.52 -5.29 5.68
C ILE A 140 -18.18 -6.52 4.84
N ALA A 141 -17.17 -6.43 3.97
CA ALA A 141 -16.72 -7.54 3.15
C ALA A 141 -16.25 -8.73 3.99
N LEU A 142 -15.56 -8.48 5.10
CA LEU A 142 -15.13 -9.52 6.04
C LEU A 142 -16.31 -10.34 6.56
N PHE A 143 -17.32 -9.67 7.07
CA PHE A 143 -18.49 -10.33 7.65
C PHE A 143 -19.40 -10.99 6.60
N LEU A 144 -19.37 -10.52 5.35
CA LEU A 144 -20.17 -11.08 4.26
C LEU A 144 -19.51 -12.29 3.58
N PHE A 145 -18.19 -12.38 3.57
CA PHE A 145 -17.50 -13.34 2.72
C PHE A 145 -16.59 -14.32 3.47
N VAL A 146 -16.16 -14.02 4.70
CA VAL A 146 -15.24 -14.90 5.45
C VAL A 146 -16.02 -15.70 6.47
N HIS A 147 -16.33 -16.97 6.12
CA HIS A 147 -17.13 -17.87 6.96
C HIS A 147 -16.47 -19.23 7.22
N GLN A 148 -15.50 -19.60 6.40
CA GLN A 148 -14.85 -20.93 6.42
C GLN A 148 -13.36 -20.82 6.69
N ARG A 149 -12.77 -21.93 7.16
CA ARG A 149 -11.30 -22.00 7.40
C ARG A 149 -10.49 -21.82 6.11
N SER A 150 -11.03 -22.22 4.96
CA SER A 150 -10.44 -22.07 3.64
C SER A 150 -10.35 -20.63 3.15
N ASP A 151 -11.10 -19.69 3.77
CA ASP A 151 -11.25 -18.32 3.30
C ASP A 151 -10.08 -17.39 3.72
N TYR A 152 -8.93 -17.98 4.17
CA TYR A 152 -7.76 -17.19 4.56
C TYR A 152 -7.17 -16.34 3.43
N VAL A 153 -7.24 -16.82 2.17
CA VAL A 153 -6.81 -16.04 0.99
C VAL A 153 -7.74 -14.84 0.80
N LEU A 154 -9.05 -15.05 0.95
CA LEU A 154 -10.05 -13.99 0.85
C LEU A 154 -9.87 -12.96 1.98
N TYR A 155 -9.58 -13.42 3.19
CA TYR A 155 -9.22 -12.53 4.30
C TYR A 155 -7.95 -11.71 4.00
N GLY A 156 -6.95 -12.34 3.37
CA GLY A 156 -5.76 -11.63 2.87
C GLY A 156 -6.14 -10.53 1.87
N ALA A 157 -7.00 -10.83 0.89
CA ALA A 157 -7.48 -9.85 -0.08
C ALA A 157 -8.24 -8.68 0.57
N ILE A 158 -9.11 -8.97 1.54
CA ILE A 158 -9.84 -7.96 2.31
C ILE A 158 -8.87 -7.09 3.13
N SER A 159 -7.82 -7.67 3.67
CA SER A 159 -6.76 -6.94 4.38
C SER A 159 -6.01 -5.97 3.46
N VAL A 160 -5.72 -6.36 2.22
CA VAL A 160 -5.16 -5.48 1.18
C VAL A 160 -6.12 -4.33 0.86
N LEU A 161 -7.42 -4.63 0.72
CA LEU A 161 -8.46 -3.62 0.50
C LEU A 161 -8.47 -2.59 1.64
N ALA A 162 -8.47 -3.06 2.89
CA ALA A 162 -8.48 -2.19 4.07
C ALA A 162 -7.23 -1.29 4.19
N ALA A 163 -6.06 -1.85 3.83
CA ALA A 163 -4.77 -1.18 4.02
C ALA A 163 -4.40 -0.27 2.85
N SER A 164 -4.64 -0.70 1.62
CA SER A 164 -3.94 -0.13 0.46
C SER A 164 -4.84 0.27 -0.72
N LEU A 165 -6.05 -0.30 -0.87
CA LEU A 165 -6.87 -0.01 -2.04
C LEU A 165 -7.30 1.47 -2.12
N SER A 166 -7.40 2.14 -0.98
CA SER A 166 -7.64 3.58 -0.93
C SER A 166 -6.56 4.41 -1.67
N ASN A 167 -5.36 3.85 -1.86
CA ASN A 167 -4.26 4.50 -2.59
C ASN A 167 -4.55 4.68 -4.09
N VAL A 168 -5.44 3.86 -4.66
CA VAL A 168 -5.92 4.04 -6.04
C VAL A 168 -6.60 5.40 -6.21
N LEU A 169 -7.42 5.80 -5.24
CA LEU A 169 -8.06 7.12 -5.27
C LEU A 169 -7.03 8.26 -5.15
N ASN A 170 -5.97 8.04 -4.35
CA ASN A 170 -4.87 9.00 -4.31
C ASN A 170 -4.24 9.21 -5.68
N PHE A 171 -3.92 8.11 -6.36
CA PHE A 171 -3.30 8.16 -7.67
C PHE A 171 -4.21 8.85 -8.69
N ILE A 172 -5.50 8.53 -8.70
CA ILE A 172 -6.48 9.17 -9.59
C ILE A 172 -6.55 10.68 -9.33
N ASN A 173 -6.65 11.08 -8.07
CA ASN A 173 -6.75 12.51 -7.70
C ASN A 173 -5.42 13.26 -7.92
N ALA A 174 -4.29 12.55 -7.83
CA ALA A 174 -2.97 13.14 -8.06
C ALA A 174 -2.62 13.34 -9.53
N ARG A 175 -3.47 12.92 -10.47
CA ARG A 175 -3.24 13.11 -11.92
C ARG A 175 -2.85 14.54 -12.28
N LYS A 176 -3.41 15.53 -11.60
CA LYS A 176 -3.08 16.96 -11.78
C LYS A 176 -1.61 17.29 -11.44
N TYR A 177 -0.94 16.49 -10.62
CA TYR A 177 0.48 16.67 -10.27
C TYR A 177 1.39 15.73 -11.08
N ILE A 178 0.87 14.61 -11.58
CA ILE A 178 1.65 13.60 -12.30
C ILE A 178 1.70 13.92 -13.80
N PHE A 179 0.55 14.25 -14.40
CA PHE A 179 0.43 14.42 -15.87
C PHE A 179 0.52 15.88 -16.34
N GLN A 180 0.70 16.82 -15.43
CA GLN A 180 0.90 18.21 -15.84
C GLN A 180 2.32 18.36 -16.43
N ARG A 181 2.43 19.03 -17.59
CA ARG A 181 3.71 19.23 -18.27
C ARG A 181 4.62 20.09 -17.38
N SER A 182 5.70 19.52 -16.89
CA SER A 182 6.75 20.27 -16.22
C SER A 182 7.65 20.90 -17.30
N TYR A 183 7.80 22.20 -17.29
CA TYR A 183 8.75 22.90 -18.15
C TYR A 183 10.19 22.79 -17.64
N ARG A 184 10.39 22.29 -16.43
CA ARG A 184 11.68 22.09 -15.80
C ARG A 184 12.23 20.70 -16.14
N LYS A 185 13.50 20.63 -16.60
CA LYS A 185 14.18 19.34 -16.77
C LYS A 185 14.25 18.62 -15.42
N LEU A 186 13.88 17.34 -15.40
CA LEU A 186 13.94 16.49 -14.21
C LEU A 186 15.38 16.48 -13.67
N GLN A 187 15.59 16.91 -12.45
CA GLN A 187 16.88 16.97 -11.80
C GLN A 187 16.95 15.90 -10.71
N PHE A 188 17.47 14.71 -11.04
CA PHE A 188 17.67 13.61 -10.08
C PHE A 188 18.81 13.87 -9.05
N ARG A 189 19.34 15.08 -8.99
CA ARG A 189 20.44 15.48 -8.15
C ARG A 189 19.97 16.43 -7.05
N ARG A 190 19.27 15.87 -6.06
CA ARG A 190 18.94 16.63 -4.82
C ARG A 190 19.17 15.78 -3.58
#